data_a1af8b093252ccd994638cd1255da120
#
_entry.id   a1af8b093252ccd994638cd1255da120
#
_cell.length_a   1.000
_cell.length_b   1.000
_cell.length_c   1.000
_cell.angle_alpha   90.00
_cell.angle_beta   90.00
_cell.angle_gamma   90.00
#
_symmetry.space_group_name_H-M   'P 1'
#
loop_
_entity.id
_entity.type
_entity.pdbx_description
1 polymer ?
#
loop_
_entity_poly.entity_id
_entity_poly.type
_entity_poly.pdbx_seq_one_letter_code
_entity_poly.pdbx_strand_id
1 'polypeptide(L)'
;MNHKLIEEKWQKYWEENKTFKTDIWDFSKPKFYVLDMFPYPSGVGLHAGHPEGYTATDIVSRMKRMQGYNVLHPMGFDSFGLPAEQYAVNTGNHPAEFTNYNIGTFTKQLKMLGFDFDWDRVISTSDPKFVSYTH
;
A
#
# COMPACT_ATOMS: atom_id res chain seq x y z
N MET A 1 16.86 -24.33 6.39
CA MET A 1 15.90 -23.41 7.02
C MET A 1 14.75 -23.21 6.05
N ASN A 2 13.49 -23.38 6.47
CA ASN A 2 12.36 -23.20 5.57
C ASN A 2 11.91 -21.72 5.62
N HIS A 3 12.40 -20.92 4.69
CA HIS A 3 12.12 -19.47 4.62
C HIS A 3 10.62 -19.18 4.52
N LYS A 4 9.90 -19.99 3.75
CA LYS A 4 8.46 -19.80 3.52
C LYS A 4 7.64 -19.84 4.81
N LEU A 5 7.93 -20.81 5.70
CA LEU A 5 7.26 -20.90 7.00
C LEU A 5 7.58 -19.71 7.92
N ILE A 6 8.81 -19.17 7.82
CA ILE A 6 9.21 -17.99 8.61
C ILE A 6 8.49 -16.75 8.11
N GLU A 7 8.45 -16.55 6.81
CA GLU A 7 7.76 -15.42 6.17
C GLU A 7 6.26 -15.42 6.51
N GLU A 8 5.58 -16.57 6.31
CA GLU A 8 4.17 -16.73 6.62
C GLU A 8 3.87 -16.43 8.11
N LYS A 9 4.72 -16.93 9.02
CA LYS A 9 4.59 -16.69 10.46
C LYS A 9 4.64 -15.19 10.78
N TRP A 10 5.64 -14.48 10.24
CA TRP A 10 5.85 -13.07 10.58
C TRP A 10 4.84 -12.16 9.89
N GLN A 11 4.46 -12.42 8.65
CA GLN A 11 3.41 -11.67 7.95
C GLN A 11 2.08 -11.78 8.70
N LYS A 12 1.72 -13.00 9.14
CA LYS A 12 0.54 -13.22 9.96
C LYS A 12 0.61 -12.44 11.28
N TYR A 13 1.75 -12.50 11.98
CA TYR A 13 1.96 -11.76 13.22
C TYR A 13 1.79 -10.25 13.03
N TRP A 14 2.37 -9.68 11.97
CA TRP A 14 2.28 -8.25 11.68
C TRP A 14 0.84 -7.81 11.37
N GLU A 15 0.08 -8.64 10.67
CA GLU A 15 -1.30 -8.35 10.34
C GLU A 15 -2.21 -8.42 11.58
N GLU A 16 -2.10 -9.47 12.38
CA GLU A 16 -2.90 -9.67 13.60
C GLU A 16 -2.62 -8.60 14.66
N ASN A 17 -1.36 -8.18 14.80
CA ASN A 17 -0.94 -7.20 15.80
C ASN A 17 -0.90 -5.76 15.27
N LYS A 18 -1.23 -5.55 13.99
CA LYS A 18 -1.13 -4.24 13.34
C LYS A 18 0.22 -3.54 13.62
N THR A 19 1.30 -4.31 13.49
CA THR A 19 2.65 -3.94 13.95
C THR A 19 3.14 -2.61 13.36
N PHE A 20 2.70 -2.28 12.15
CA PHE A 20 3.13 -1.07 11.44
C PHE A 20 2.11 0.07 11.46
N LYS A 21 1.04 -0.10 12.25
CA LYS A 21 0.07 0.97 12.46
C LYS A 21 0.71 2.17 13.14
N THR A 22 0.44 3.36 12.62
CA THR A 22 0.96 4.61 13.15
C THR A 22 -0.07 5.29 14.05
N ASP A 23 0.31 5.58 15.28
CA ASP A 23 -0.46 6.48 16.14
C ASP A 23 -0.06 7.94 15.86
N ILE A 24 -0.91 8.65 15.12
CA ILE A 24 -0.64 10.06 14.76
C ILE A 24 -0.70 11.00 15.97
N TRP A 25 -1.30 10.55 17.07
CA TRP A 25 -1.44 11.33 18.30
C TRP A 25 -0.32 11.04 19.32
N ASP A 26 0.56 10.07 19.04
CA ASP A 26 1.76 9.85 19.84
C ASP A 26 2.81 10.93 19.54
N PHE A 27 2.89 11.93 20.43
CA PHE A 27 3.87 13.00 20.37
C PHE A 27 5.10 12.73 21.26
N SER A 28 5.19 11.56 21.87
CA SER A 28 6.35 11.17 22.71
C SER A 28 7.59 10.85 21.88
N LYS A 29 7.40 10.60 20.58
CA LYS A 29 8.46 10.25 19.64
C LYS A 29 8.53 11.26 18.49
N PRO A 30 9.72 11.52 17.95
CA PRO A 30 9.86 12.33 16.75
C PRO A 30 9.15 11.65 15.57
N LYS A 31 8.43 12.42 14.77
CA LYS A 31 7.67 11.92 13.63
C LYS A 31 8.55 11.80 12.40
N PHE A 32 8.32 10.75 11.63
CA PHE A 32 8.96 10.55 10.35
C PHE A 32 7.93 10.06 9.32
N TYR A 33 7.90 10.70 8.17
CA TYR A 33 6.99 10.36 7.08
C TYR A 33 7.77 9.78 5.91
N VAL A 34 7.43 8.57 5.51
CA VAL A 34 8.00 7.88 4.35
C VAL A 34 6.89 7.73 3.33
N LEU A 35 7.09 8.28 2.14
CA LEU A 35 6.13 8.20 1.05
C LEU A 35 6.79 7.63 -0.19
N ASP A 36 6.12 6.70 -0.85
CA ASP A 36 6.43 6.26 -2.20
C ASP A 36 5.27 6.56 -3.14
N MET A 37 5.52 6.46 -4.44
CA MET A 37 4.48 6.64 -5.44
C MET A 37 3.45 5.51 -5.36
N PHE A 38 2.19 5.89 -5.31
CA PHE A 38 1.10 4.91 -5.35
C PHE A 38 1.02 4.26 -6.72
N PRO A 39 0.86 2.93 -6.79
CA PRO A 39 0.76 2.25 -8.07
C PRO A 39 -0.58 2.55 -8.75
N TYR A 40 -0.58 2.54 -10.08
CA TYR A 40 -1.79 2.46 -10.87
C TYR A 40 -2.34 1.03 -10.83
N PRO A 41 -3.57 0.79 -10.39
CA PRO A 41 -4.17 -0.54 -10.41
C PRO A 41 -4.72 -0.89 -11.80
N SER A 42 -3.91 -0.71 -12.84
CA SER A 42 -4.33 -0.80 -14.25
C SER A 42 -3.90 -2.07 -14.95
N GLY A 43 -3.18 -2.95 -14.28
CA GLY A 43 -2.65 -4.18 -14.86
C GLY A 43 -3.02 -5.43 -14.05
N VAL A 44 -2.50 -6.57 -14.50
CA VAL A 44 -2.74 -7.88 -13.88
C VAL A 44 -2.06 -8.00 -12.51
N GLY A 45 -1.25 -7.01 -12.13
CA GLY A 45 -0.51 -6.97 -10.87
C GLY A 45 0.74 -6.08 -10.95
N LEU A 46 1.56 -6.15 -9.89
CA LEU A 46 2.82 -5.42 -9.81
C LEU A 46 3.80 -5.90 -10.89
N HIS A 47 4.52 -4.98 -11.50
CA HIS A 47 5.72 -5.31 -12.30
C HIS A 47 6.99 -5.16 -11.45
N ALA A 48 8.12 -5.68 -11.94
CA ALA A 48 9.39 -5.74 -11.19
C ALA A 48 9.89 -4.37 -10.70
N GLY A 49 9.54 -3.27 -11.37
CA GLY A 49 9.92 -1.92 -10.95
C GLY A 49 9.23 -1.42 -9.69
N HIS A 50 8.03 -1.92 -9.37
CA HIS A 50 7.34 -1.51 -8.15
C HIS A 50 8.10 -1.93 -6.87
N PRO A 51 8.50 -3.22 -6.71
CA PRO A 51 9.26 -3.64 -5.54
C PRO A 51 10.60 -2.92 -5.36
N GLU A 52 11.22 -2.40 -6.41
CA GLU A 52 12.49 -1.67 -6.31
C GLU A 52 12.34 -0.43 -5.42
N GLY A 53 11.42 0.48 -5.75
CA GLY A 53 11.16 1.68 -4.96
C GLY A 53 10.64 1.34 -3.56
N TYR A 54 9.65 0.45 -3.48
CA TYR A 54 9.02 0.07 -2.21
C TYR A 54 9.98 -0.63 -1.24
N THR A 55 10.95 -1.38 -1.74
CA THR A 55 12.01 -1.96 -0.89
C THR A 55 12.90 -0.87 -0.29
N ALA A 56 13.25 0.14 -1.06
CA ALA A 56 14.07 1.24 -0.56
C ALA A 56 13.35 2.03 0.55
N THR A 57 12.08 2.36 0.36
CA THR A 57 11.28 3.06 1.38
C THR A 57 11.00 2.19 2.60
N ASP A 58 10.78 0.89 2.44
CA ASP A 58 10.62 -0.09 3.53
C ASP A 58 11.87 -0.16 4.42
N ILE A 59 13.05 -0.22 3.81
CA ILE A 59 14.33 -0.22 4.55
C ILE A 59 14.47 1.04 5.38
N VAL A 60 14.20 2.21 4.81
CA VAL A 60 14.28 3.50 5.52
C VAL A 60 13.25 3.55 6.64
N SER A 61 12.01 3.13 6.39
CA SER A 61 10.94 3.08 7.37
C SER A 61 11.31 2.23 8.57
N ARG A 62 11.74 0.99 8.33
CA ARG A 62 12.16 0.06 9.41
C ARG A 62 13.36 0.59 10.18
N MET A 63 14.35 1.17 9.51
CA MET A 63 15.49 1.79 10.16
C MET A 63 15.05 2.92 11.11
N LYS A 64 14.14 3.79 10.65
CA LYS A 64 13.61 4.90 11.46
C LYS A 64 12.80 4.39 12.65
N ARG A 65 12.01 3.33 12.50
CA ARG A 65 11.32 2.69 13.63
C ARG A 65 12.31 2.17 14.68
N MET A 66 13.39 1.49 14.24
CA MET A 66 14.46 1.02 15.15
C MET A 66 15.20 2.16 15.85
N GLN A 67 15.27 3.33 15.22
CA GLN A 67 15.84 4.56 15.81
C GLN A 67 14.87 5.27 16.78
N GLY A 68 13.67 4.74 17.03
CA GLY A 68 12.69 5.28 17.95
C GLY A 68 11.75 6.34 17.39
N TYR A 69 11.69 6.51 16.07
CA TYR A 69 10.73 7.42 15.44
C TYR A 69 9.32 6.82 15.41
N ASN A 70 8.31 7.69 15.48
CA ASN A 70 6.94 7.37 15.11
C ASN A 70 6.80 7.54 13.59
N VAL A 71 6.81 6.41 12.87
CA VAL A 71 6.90 6.41 11.40
C VAL A 71 5.54 6.20 10.77
N LEU A 72 5.15 7.10 9.87
CA LEU A 72 4.04 6.89 8.95
C LEU A 72 4.58 6.46 7.58
N HIS A 73 4.26 5.22 7.19
CA HIS A 73 4.54 4.66 5.87
C HIS A 73 3.21 4.22 5.23
N PRO A 74 2.50 5.15 4.57
CA PRO A 74 1.19 4.86 3.98
C PRO A 74 1.33 4.17 2.63
N MET A 75 0.24 3.52 2.22
CA MET A 75 0.05 3.01 0.87
C MET A 75 -1.30 3.51 0.32
N GLY A 76 -1.40 3.61 -0.98
CA GLY A 76 -2.62 3.96 -1.68
C GLY A 76 -2.60 3.46 -3.11
N PHE A 77 -3.65 3.81 -3.86
CA PHE A 77 -3.77 3.44 -5.26
C PHE A 77 -4.18 4.67 -6.06
N ASP A 78 -3.40 4.98 -7.10
CA ASP A 78 -3.76 6.01 -8.07
C ASP A 78 -4.75 5.40 -9.07
N SER A 79 -6.04 5.57 -8.75
CA SER A 79 -7.13 4.78 -9.34
C SER A 79 -7.78 5.43 -10.54
N PHE A 80 -7.45 6.67 -10.86
CA PHE A 80 -7.86 7.32 -12.11
C PHE A 80 -6.88 6.98 -13.22
N GLY A 81 -7.38 6.71 -14.40
CA GLY A 81 -6.51 6.52 -15.56
C GLY A 81 -7.16 5.87 -16.76
N LEU A 82 -6.61 6.18 -17.93
CA LEU A 82 -7.02 5.68 -19.23
C LEU A 82 -7.17 4.15 -19.31
N PRO A 83 -6.31 3.32 -18.68
CA PRO A 83 -6.47 1.86 -18.78
C PRO A 83 -7.79 1.34 -18.21
N ALA A 84 -8.29 1.89 -17.11
CA ALA A 84 -9.57 1.49 -16.53
C ALA A 84 -10.75 1.95 -17.43
N GLU A 85 -10.65 3.14 -17.98
CA GLU A 85 -11.64 3.69 -18.91
C GLU A 85 -11.68 2.88 -20.20
N GLN A 86 -10.54 2.56 -20.78
CA GLN A 86 -10.43 1.75 -21.99
C GLN A 86 -10.97 0.33 -21.78
N TYR A 87 -10.71 -0.25 -20.60
CA TYR A 87 -11.31 -1.54 -20.24
C TYR A 87 -12.85 -1.44 -20.21
N ALA A 88 -13.39 -0.38 -19.61
CA ALA A 88 -14.84 -0.16 -19.56
C ALA A 88 -15.45 -0.01 -20.96
N VAL A 89 -14.81 0.75 -21.84
CA VAL A 89 -15.25 0.93 -23.23
C VAL A 89 -15.24 -0.42 -23.97
N ASN A 90 -14.19 -1.19 -23.80
CA ASN A 90 -14.02 -2.46 -24.54
C ASN A 90 -14.94 -3.60 -24.06
N THR A 91 -15.29 -3.57 -22.76
CA THR A 91 -16.04 -4.68 -22.13
C THR A 91 -17.49 -4.34 -21.77
N GLY A 92 -17.84 -3.04 -21.76
CA GLY A 92 -19.13 -2.56 -21.28
C GLY A 92 -19.29 -2.63 -19.75
N ASN A 93 -18.22 -2.96 -19.01
CA ASN A 93 -18.23 -3.02 -17.55
C ASN A 93 -17.90 -1.67 -16.93
N HIS A 94 -18.39 -1.44 -15.70
CA HIS A 94 -18.07 -0.19 -15.00
C HIS A 94 -16.58 -0.14 -14.60
N PRO A 95 -15.87 0.99 -14.81
CA PRO A 95 -14.43 1.09 -14.51
C PRO A 95 -14.08 0.75 -13.07
N ALA A 96 -14.95 1.08 -12.12
CA ALA A 96 -14.74 0.82 -10.69
C ALA A 96 -14.61 -0.68 -10.37
N GLU A 97 -15.31 -1.57 -11.07
CA GLU A 97 -15.24 -3.01 -10.82
C GLU A 97 -13.84 -3.55 -11.16
N PHE A 98 -13.33 -3.17 -12.31
CA PHE A 98 -11.98 -3.51 -12.75
C PHE A 98 -10.92 -2.96 -11.78
N THR A 99 -11.05 -1.69 -11.42
CA THR A 99 -10.13 -1.00 -10.50
C THR A 99 -10.12 -1.68 -9.14
N ASN A 100 -11.29 -1.98 -8.55
CA ASN A 100 -11.39 -2.64 -7.25
C ASN A 100 -10.82 -4.06 -7.26
N TYR A 101 -11.04 -4.82 -8.33
CA TYR A 101 -10.44 -6.14 -8.50
C TYR A 101 -8.91 -6.05 -8.51
N ASN A 102 -8.36 -5.12 -9.27
CA ASN A 102 -6.92 -4.92 -9.36
C ASN A 102 -6.31 -4.43 -8.03
N ILE A 103 -6.95 -3.50 -7.33
CA ILE A 103 -6.54 -3.08 -5.98
C ILE A 103 -6.43 -4.29 -5.05
N GLY A 104 -7.40 -5.21 -5.09
CA GLY A 104 -7.35 -6.45 -4.31
C GLY A 104 -6.13 -7.32 -4.66
N THR A 105 -5.80 -7.43 -5.94
CA THR A 105 -4.64 -8.17 -6.43
C THR A 105 -3.32 -7.53 -5.99
N PHE A 106 -3.17 -6.23 -6.20
CA PHE A 106 -2.00 -5.46 -5.79
C PHE A 106 -1.78 -5.53 -4.27
N THR A 107 -2.84 -5.38 -3.49
CA THR A 107 -2.79 -5.49 -2.03
C THR A 107 -2.24 -6.84 -1.59
N LYS A 108 -2.72 -7.94 -2.18
CA LYS A 108 -2.22 -9.29 -1.89
C LYS A 108 -0.74 -9.43 -2.21
N GLN A 109 -0.30 -8.91 -3.36
CA GLN A 109 1.09 -8.98 -3.79
C GLN A 109 2.01 -8.14 -2.88
N LEU A 110 1.60 -6.93 -2.50
CA LEU A 110 2.36 -6.06 -1.59
C LEU A 110 2.47 -6.69 -0.18
N LYS A 111 1.40 -7.29 0.32
CA LYS A 111 1.43 -8.02 1.60
C LYS A 111 2.34 -9.25 1.54
N MET A 112 2.33 -9.98 0.42
CA MET A 112 3.22 -11.13 0.21
C MET A 112 4.71 -10.74 0.23
N LEU A 113 5.05 -9.54 -0.23
CA LEU A 113 6.41 -8.99 -0.17
C LEU A 113 6.80 -8.54 1.25
N GLY A 114 5.82 -8.41 2.16
CA GLY A 114 6.07 -8.15 3.57
C GLY A 114 6.47 -6.72 3.90
N PHE A 115 6.11 -5.74 3.09
CA PHE A 115 6.37 -4.33 3.35
C PHE A 115 5.66 -3.80 4.60
N ASP A 116 6.28 -2.84 5.29
CA ASP A 116 5.81 -2.27 6.55
C ASP A 116 4.81 -1.11 6.39
N PHE A 117 3.94 -1.22 5.38
CA PHE A 117 2.89 -0.23 5.18
C PHE A 117 1.84 -0.23 6.29
N ASP A 118 1.34 0.97 6.64
CA ASP A 118 0.18 1.14 7.51
C ASP A 118 -1.11 0.86 6.74
N TRP A 119 -1.55 -0.39 6.74
CA TRP A 119 -2.73 -0.85 6.00
C TRP A 119 -4.06 -0.26 6.50
N ASP A 120 -4.09 0.32 7.70
CA ASP A 120 -5.27 1.04 8.20
C ASP A 120 -5.44 2.43 7.53
N ARG A 121 -4.43 2.88 6.76
CA ARG A 121 -4.39 4.18 6.09
C ARG A 121 -4.31 4.09 4.57
N VAL A 122 -4.80 3.00 4.02
CA VAL A 122 -4.87 2.84 2.56
C VAL A 122 -5.92 3.80 2.00
N ILE A 123 -5.55 4.49 0.94
CA ILE A 123 -6.44 5.37 0.18
C ILE A 123 -6.52 4.96 -1.29
N SER A 124 -7.61 5.31 -1.92
CA SER A 124 -7.77 5.27 -3.38
C SER A 124 -8.09 6.69 -3.87
N THR A 125 -7.39 7.16 -4.89
CA THR A 125 -7.61 8.52 -5.42
C THR A 125 -9.01 8.71 -6.00
N SER A 126 -9.69 7.63 -6.36
CA SER A 126 -11.08 7.64 -6.84
C SER A 126 -12.14 7.51 -5.74
N ASP A 127 -11.73 7.36 -4.47
CA ASP A 127 -12.69 7.34 -3.36
C ASP A 127 -13.34 8.72 -3.21
N PRO A 128 -14.69 8.80 -3.21
CA PRO A 128 -15.39 10.08 -3.03
C PRO A 128 -14.99 10.84 -1.76
N LYS A 129 -14.63 10.13 -0.70
CA LYS A 129 -14.14 10.76 0.54
C LYS A 129 -12.79 11.46 0.34
N PHE A 130 -11.93 10.92 -0.51
CA PHE A 130 -10.65 11.54 -0.84
C PHE A 130 -10.86 12.74 -1.76
N VAL A 131 -11.66 12.60 -2.81
CA VAL A 131 -11.94 13.65 -3.79
C VAL A 131 -12.68 14.85 -3.17
N SER A 132 -13.53 14.63 -2.16
CA SER A 132 -14.30 15.71 -1.54
C SER A 132 -13.44 16.73 -0.78
N TYR A 133 -12.20 16.43 -0.43
CA TYR A 133 -11.27 17.39 0.18
C TYR A 133 -10.67 18.39 -0.82
N THR A 134 -10.79 18.14 -2.10
CA THR A 134 -10.28 19.01 -3.17
C THR A 134 -11.31 20.00 -3.69
N HIS A 135 -12.53 19.92 -3.21
CA HIS A 135 -13.65 20.81 -3.54
C HIS A 135 -14.13 21.58 -2.33
#